data_8ed66de8c97ab98823ede7c67df4fc36
#
_entry.id   8ed66de8c97ab98823ede7c67df4fc36
#
_cell.length_a   1.000
_cell.length_b   1.000
_cell.length_c   1.000
_cell.angle_alpha   90.00
_cell.angle_beta   90.00
_cell.angle_gamma   90.00
#
_symmetry.space_group_name_H-M   'P 1'
#
loop_
_entity.id
_entity.type
_entity.pdbx_description
1 polymer ?
#
loop_
_entity_poly.entity_id
_entity_poly.type
_entity_poly.pdbx_seq_one_letter_code
_entity_poly.pdbx_strand_id
1 'polypeptide(L)'
;MQLTKYIFIILSLFTSVTTLADPFIEERNFVVEAKLSILPKIPVMNIDTILMIEDDKYEYKFSIRTNNIVDFINKVNGDGSIIGIIDEHYKPLHYKYKYTRKDKEKFVEIKYNDSVITELILIPEPNKNKLTKIEDDMLINTIDPSSFFLNILNYHNINNCEKTFRIFDGKRRYDVLFSKNDKGISNGLIYCEA
;
A
#
# COMPACT_ATOMS: atom_id res chain seq x y z
N MET A 1 -48.16 -13.95 -62.24
CA MET A 1 -46.90 -13.18 -62.19
C MET A 1 -46.67 -12.88 -60.74
N GLN A 2 -45.91 -13.78 -60.03
CA GLN A 2 -45.61 -13.65 -58.59
C GLN A 2 -44.26 -13.02 -58.44
N LEU A 3 -44.21 -11.85 -57.74
CA LEU A 3 -43.01 -11.18 -57.37
C LEU A 3 -42.52 -11.75 -56.02
N THR A 4 -41.48 -12.55 -56.08
CA THR A 4 -40.83 -13.06 -54.86
C THR A 4 -39.92 -11.97 -54.28
N LYS A 5 -40.32 -11.43 -53.14
CA LYS A 5 -39.48 -10.45 -52.37
C LYS A 5 -38.44 -11.22 -51.60
N TYR A 6 -37.16 -11.07 -51.98
CA TYR A 6 -36.01 -11.50 -51.16
C TYR A 6 -35.76 -10.48 -50.06
N ILE A 7 -36.05 -10.84 -48.82
CA ILE A 7 -35.63 -10.12 -47.65
C ILE A 7 -34.21 -10.57 -47.32
N PHE A 8 -33.23 -9.70 -47.58
CA PHE A 8 -31.88 -9.87 -47.08
C PHE A 8 -31.87 -9.46 -45.61
N ILE A 9 -31.81 -10.43 -44.69
CA ILE A 9 -31.50 -10.21 -43.27
C ILE A 9 -29.97 -10.09 -43.18
N ILE A 10 -29.47 -8.87 -43.10
CA ILE A 10 -28.07 -8.60 -42.73
C ILE A 10 -27.99 -8.82 -41.23
N LEU A 11 -27.53 -10.01 -40.81
CA LEU A 11 -27.16 -10.30 -39.43
C LEU A 11 -25.80 -9.65 -39.16
N SER A 12 -25.81 -8.40 -38.71
CA SER A 12 -24.61 -7.74 -38.23
C SER A 12 -24.19 -8.40 -36.90
N LEU A 13 -23.23 -9.31 -36.99
CA LEU A 13 -22.48 -9.82 -35.85
C LEU A 13 -21.68 -8.66 -35.24
N PHE A 14 -22.26 -8.02 -34.23
CA PHE A 14 -21.50 -7.17 -33.33
C PHE A 14 -20.54 -8.07 -32.52
N THR A 15 -19.36 -8.31 -33.03
CA THR A 15 -18.26 -8.80 -32.21
C THR A 15 -17.86 -7.64 -31.31
N SER A 16 -18.32 -7.62 -30.07
CA SER A 16 -17.79 -6.76 -29.05
C SER A 16 -16.33 -7.18 -28.81
N VAL A 17 -15.43 -6.45 -29.44
CA VAL A 17 -14.00 -6.52 -29.09
C VAL A 17 -13.89 -5.89 -27.71
N THR A 18 -13.81 -6.71 -26.68
CA THR A 18 -13.38 -6.26 -25.38
C THR A 18 -11.92 -5.87 -25.50
N THR A 19 -11.64 -4.58 -25.66
CA THR A 19 -10.29 -4.05 -25.48
C THR A 19 -9.96 -4.23 -24.01
N LEU A 20 -9.16 -5.24 -23.68
CA LEU A 20 -8.51 -5.31 -22.39
C LEU A 20 -7.62 -4.07 -22.31
N ALA A 21 -7.88 -3.20 -21.36
CA ALA A 21 -7.00 -2.08 -21.09
C ALA A 21 -5.66 -2.65 -20.60
N ASP A 22 -4.57 -2.14 -21.14
CA ASP A 22 -3.25 -2.52 -20.65
C ASP A 22 -3.14 -2.15 -19.15
N PRO A 23 -2.51 -3.00 -18.32
CA PRO A 23 -2.35 -2.70 -16.91
C PRO A 23 -1.55 -1.40 -16.72
N PHE A 24 -2.00 -0.55 -15.81
CA PHE A 24 -1.24 0.62 -15.40
C PHE A 24 -0.04 0.19 -14.56
N ILE A 25 1.17 0.57 -14.95
CA ILE A 25 2.40 0.25 -14.22
C ILE A 25 3.10 1.56 -13.86
N GLU A 26 3.43 1.72 -12.59
CA GLU A 26 4.16 2.88 -12.07
C GLU A 26 5.34 2.44 -11.21
N GLU A 27 6.54 2.90 -11.57
CA GLU A 27 7.77 2.71 -10.80
C GLU A 27 8.16 4.01 -10.11
N ARG A 28 8.47 3.94 -8.82
CA ARG A 28 8.92 5.08 -8.03
C ARG A 28 10.13 4.71 -7.17
N ASN A 29 11.04 5.66 -7.04
CA ASN A 29 12.17 5.59 -6.12
C ASN A 29 12.04 6.71 -5.08
N PHE A 30 12.14 6.37 -3.81
CA PHE A 30 12.09 7.31 -2.71
C PHE A 30 13.40 7.28 -1.93
N VAL A 31 13.93 8.45 -1.64
CA VAL A 31 15.07 8.61 -0.75
C VAL A 31 14.59 9.26 0.54
N VAL A 32 14.72 8.53 1.64
CA VAL A 32 14.41 9.06 2.97
C VAL A 32 15.65 9.73 3.52
N GLU A 33 15.54 11.01 3.89
CA GLU A 33 16.63 11.81 4.46
C GLU A 33 16.34 12.10 5.91
N ALA A 34 17.36 11.97 6.76
CA ALA A 34 17.33 12.47 8.13
C ALA A 34 18.05 13.82 8.22
N LYS A 35 17.43 14.77 8.94
CA LYS A 35 18.03 16.07 9.26
C LYS A 35 18.27 16.13 10.76
N LEU A 36 19.53 16.17 11.15
CA LEU A 36 19.93 16.51 12.52
C LEU A 36 20.19 18.02 12.60
N SER A 37 19.93 18.63 13.77
CA SER A 37 19.90 20.10 13.93
C SER A 37 21.12 20.83 13.41
N ILE A 38 22.29 20.21 13.43
CA ILE A 38 23.59 20.81 13.07
C ILE A 38 24.27 20.16 11.85
N LEU A 39 23.67 19.10 11.30
CA LEU A 39 24.25 18.37 10.16
C LEU A 39 23.43 18.60 8.88
N PRO A 40 24.06 18.49 7.69
CA PRO A 40 23.30 18.46 6.45
C PRO A 40 22.34 17.27 6.42
N LYS A 41 21.35 17.32 5.55
CA LYS A 41 20.48 16.18 5.28
C LYS A 41 21.30 14.98 4.81
N ILE A 42 21.07 13.84 5.41
CA ILE A 42 21.79 12.59 5.12
C ILE A 42 20.78 11.56 4.63
N PRO A 43 20.97 10.93 3.45
CA PRO A 43 20.12 9.85 3.00
C PRO A 43 20.32 8.65 3.94
N VAL A 44 19.21 8.16 4.49
CA VAL A 44 19.21 7.08 5.49
C VAL A 44 18.57 5.80 4.96
N MET A 45 17.74 5.91 3.91
CA MET A 45 17.02 4.77 3.34
C MET A 45 16.64 5.04 1.88
N ASN A 46 16.72 4.02 1.05
CA ASN A 46 16.13 3.98 -0.28
C ASN A 46 14.94 3.02 -0.28
N ILE A 47 13.88 3.39 -0.98
CA ILE A 47 12.70 2.57 -1.17
C ILE A 47 12.38 2.58 -2.66
N ASP A 48 12.51 1.42 -3.29
CA ASP A 48 12.13 1.20 -4.69
C ASP A 48 10.76 0.54 -4.71
N THR A 49 9.87 0.99 -5.58
CA THR A 49 8.50 0.49 -5.62
C THR A 49 8.00 0.31 -7.04
N ILE A 50 7.14 -0.69 -7.22
CA ILE A 50 6.41 -0.95 -8.46
C ILE A 50 4.95 -1.15 -8.10
N LEU A 51 4.07 -0.31 -8.63
CA LEU A 51 2.63 -0.43 -8.53
C LEU A 51 2.06 -0.88 -9.88
N MET A 52 1.31 -1.97 -9.88
CA MET A 52 0.56 -2.46 -11.04
C MET A 52 -0.93 -2.41 -10.69
N ILE A 53 -1.73 -1.85 -11.59
CA ILE A 53 -3.18 -1.76 -11.45
C ILE A 53 -3.82 -2.36 -12.69
N GLU A 54 -4.71 -3.31 -12.48
CA GLU A 54 -5.55 -3.92 -13.50
C GLU A 54 -6.99 -3.95 -13.00
N ASP A 55 -7.86 -3.22 -13.64
CA ASP A 55 -9.24 -2.96 -13.20
C ASP A 55 -9.29 -2.39 -11.76
N ASP A 56 -9.93 -3.12 -10.85
CA ASP A 56 -10.06 -2.79 -9.43
C ASP A 56 -9.01 -3.49 -8.54
N LYS A 57 -8.04 -4.19 -9.14
CA LYS A 57 -6.99 -4.92 -8.43
C LYS A 57 -5.67 -4.21 -8.52
N TYR A 58 -4.86 -4.35 -7.48
CA TYR A 58 -3.49 -3.87 -7.50
C TYR A 58 -2.51 -4.90 -6.98
N GLU A 59 -1.30 -4.86 -7.52
CA GLU A 59 -0.11 -5.46 -6.96
C GLU A 59 0.91 -4.36 -6.69
N TYR A 60 1.41 -4.27 -5.47
CA TYR A 60 2.46 -3.34 -5.08
C TYR A 60 3.66 -4.09 -4.55
N LYS A 61 4.79 -3.93 -5.20
CA LYS A 61 6.09 -4.47 -4.78
C LYS A 61 6.95 -3.35 -4.24
N PHE A 62 7.71 -3.64 -3.20
CA PHE A 62 8.63 -2.66 -2.63
C PHE A 62 9.91 -3.31 -2.14
N SER A 63 10.98 -2.55 -2.20
CA SER A 63 12.31 -2.92 -1.74
C SER A 63 12.85 -1.81 -0.87
N ILE A 64 13.24 -2.13 0.36
CA ILE A 64 13.76 -1.17 1.35
C ILE A 64 15.21 -1.50 1.62
N ARG A 65 16.06 -0.48 1.56
CA ARG A 65 17.50 -0.58 1.85
C ARG A 65 17.93 0.61 2.69
N THR A 66 18.47 0.36 3.88
CA THR A 66 19.12 1.40 4.68
C THR A 66 20.49 1.74 4.11
N ASN A 67 20.96 2.96 4.36
CA ASN A 67 22.21 3.48 3.83
C ASN A 67 23.12 4.04 4.92
N ASN A 68 24.44 4.08 4.64
CA ASN A 68 25.43 4.84 5.37
C ASN A 68 25.43 4.61 6.89
N ILE A 69 25.27 5.69 7.64
CA ILE A 69 25.33 5.70 9.12
C ILE A 69 24.28 4.76 9.74
N VAL A 70 23.13 4.62 9.11
CA VAL A 70 22.06 3.75 9.62
C VAL A 70 22.45 2.29 9.54
N ASP A 71 23.23 1.89 8.54
CA ASP A 71 23.72 0.52 8.41
C ASP A 71 24.56 0.07 9.60
N PHE A 72 25.38 0.97 10.16
CA PHE A 72 26.17 0.68 11.37
C PHE A 72 25.30 0.45 12.60
N ILE A 73 24.19 1.17 12.72
CA ILE A 73 23.34 1.13 13.90
C ILE A 73 22.28 0.03 13.77
N ASN A 74 21.64 -0.04 12.60
CA ASN A 74 20.47 -0.88 12.40
C ASN A 74 20.23 -1.16 10.92
N LYS A 75 21.13 -1.92 10.30
CA LYS A 75 20.97 -2.34 8.90
C LYS A 75 19.65 -3.07 8.68
N VAL A 76 18.85 -2.57 7.76
CA VAL A 76 17.59 -3.17 7.32
C VAL A 76 17.58 -3.28 5.81
N ASN A 77 17.42 -4.49 5.33
CA ASN A 77 17.19 -4.77 3.90
C ASN A 77 15.98 -5.69 3.81
N GLY A 78 15.03 -5.37 2.95
CA GLY A 78 13.85 -6.21 2.82
C GLY A 78 13.10 -5.94 1.54
N ASP A 79 12.35 -6.95 1.13
CA ASP A 79 11.50 -6.94 -0.04
C ASP A 79 10.10 -7.39 0.38
N GLY A 80 9.10 -6.73 -0.16
CA GLY A 80 7.72 -7.04 0.15
C GLY A 80 6.79 -6.89 -1.04
N SER A 81 5.61 -7.43 -0.86
CA SER A 81 4.53 -7.30 -1.84
C SER A 81 3.18 -7.25 -1.17
N ILE A 82 2.25 -6.57 -1.83
CA ILE A 82 0.85 -6.52 -1.46
C ILE A 82 0.04 -6.81 -2.70
N ILE A 83 -0.98 -7.63 -2.54
CA ILE A 83 -2.06 -7.78 -3.51
C ILE A 83 -3.32 -7.28 -2.83
N GLY A 84 -4.13 -6.50 -3.52
CA GLY A 84 -5.34 -5.95 -2.96
C GLY A 84 -6.33 -5.47 -4.00
N ILE A 85 -7.37 -4.80 -3.53
CA ILE A 85 -8.40 -4.18 -4.33
C ILE A 85 -8.43 -2.67 -4.11
N ILE A 86 -8.83 -1.94 -5.14
CA ILE A 86 -9.06 -0.51 -5.10
C ILE A 86 -10.58 -0.32 -5.09
N ASP A 87 -11.04 0.23 -3.98
CA ASP A 87 -12.39 0.74 -3.85
C ASP A 87 -12.25 2.27 -3.67
N GLU A 88 -12.79 2.87 -2.67
CA GLU A 88 -12.42 4.25 -2.31
C GLU A 88 -10.95 4.38 -1.89
N HIS A 89 -10.34 3.26 -1.49
CA HIS A 89 -8.98 3.17 -0.94
C HIS A 89 -8.31 1.86 -1.37
N TYR A 90 -6.97 1.83 -1.26
CA TYR A 90 -6.16 0.62 -1.41
C TYR A 90 -6.40 -0.29 -0.21
N LYS A 91 -7.18 -1.35 -0.41
CA LYS A 91 -7.50 -2.37 0.61
C LYS A 91 -6.63 -3.61 0.38
N PRO A 92 -5.81 -4.02 1.36
CA PRO A 92 -5.00 -5.22 1.20
C PRO A 92 -5.85 -6.49 1.28
N LEU A 93 -5.49 -7.48 0.46
CA LEU A 93 -5.95 -8.86 0.57
C LEU A 93 -4.81 -9.75 1.08
N HIS A 94 -3.59 -9.46 0.67
CA HIS A 94 -2.45 -10.27 1.03
C HIS A 94 -1.18 -9.41 1.09
N TYR A 95 -0.56 -9.30 2.27
CA TYR A 95 0.68 -8.60 2.52
C TYR A 95 1.78 -9.59 2.87
N LYS A 96 2.96 -9.42 2.27
CA LYS A 96 4.19 -10.16 2.58
C LYS A 96 5.36 -9.21 2.71
N TYR A 97 6.20 -9.44 3.71
CA TYR A 97 7.44 -8.69 3.89
C TYR A 97 8.53 -9.59 4.46
N LYS A 98 9.57 -9.83 3.67
CA LYS A 98 10.79 -10.52 4.11
C LYS A 98 11.90 -9.50 4.27
N TYR A 99 12.53 -9.45 5.44
CA TYR A 99 13.59 -8.50 5.71
C TYR A 99 14.66 -9.06 6.64
N THR A 100 15.88 -8.53 6.48
CA THR A 100 17.01 -8.80 7.37
C THR A 100 17.22 -7.58 8.25
N ARG A 101 17.32 -7.78 9.54
CA ARG A 101 17.64 -6.75 10.52
C ARG A 101 18.72 -7.26 11.46
N LYS A 102 19.92 -6.60 11.49
CA LYS A 102 21.07 -7.05 12.28
C LYS A 102 21.38 -8.53 12.01
N ASP A 103 21.51 -8.86 10.73
CA ASP A 103 21.81 -10.22 10.20
C ASP A 103 20.79 -11.31 10.57
N LYS A 104 19.63 -10.94 11.07
CA LYS A 104 18.54 -11.87 11.37
C LYS A 104 17.42 -11.72 10.34
N GLU A 105 17.14 -12.78 9.65
CA GLU A 105 16.00 -12.84 8.74
C GLU A 105 14.68 -12.80 9.52
N LYS A 106 13.73 -12.08 8.97
CA LYS A 106 12.37 -11.94 9.49
C LYS A 106 11.38 -11.99 8.35
N PHE A 107 10.22 -12.53 8.63
CA PHE A 107 9.12 -12.61 7.69
C PHE A 107 7.81 -12.28 8.38
N VAL A 108 6.99 -11.53 7.66
CA VAL A 108 5.62 -11.18 8.05
C VAL A 108 4.72 -11.50 6.87
N GLU A 109 3.65 -12.23 7.11
CA GLU A 109 2.59 -12.46 6.14
C GLU A 109 1.24 -12.24 6.83
N ILE A 110 0.39 -11.44 6.18
CA ILE A 110 -0.95 -11.12 6.67
C ILE A 110 -1.92 -11.33 5.53
N LYS A 111 -2.96 -12.14 5.75
CA LYS A 111 -4.08 -12.28 4.82
C LYS A 111 -5.32 -11.64 5.39
N TYR A 112 -6.06 -10.99 4.54
CA TYR A 112 -7.28 -10.28 4.87
C TYR A 112 -8.46 -10.84 4.07
N ASN A 113 -9.63 -10.83 4.70
CA ASN A 113 -10.92 -11.00 4.05
C ASN A 113 -11.88 -9.94 4.60
N ASP A 114 -12.46 -9.12 3.74
CA ASP A 114 -13.33 -7.99 4.10
C ASP A 114 -12.76 -7.12 5.23
N SER A 115 -11.47 -6.75 5.11
CA SER A 115 -10.73 -5.95 6.09
C SER A 115 -10.58 -6.60 7.47
N VAL A 116 -10.79 -7.90 7.57
CA VAL A 116 -10.53 -8.72 8.76
C VAL A 116 -9.30 -9.59 8.51
N ILE A 117 -8.38 -9.66 9.47
CA ILE A 117 -7.19 -10.53 9.36
C ILE A 117 -7.64 -11.97 9.57
N THR A 118 -7.40 -12.81 8.56
CA THR A 118 -7.73 -14.24 8.57
C THR A 118 -6.53 -15.12 8.84
N GLU A 119 -5.33 -14.66 8.53
CA GLU A 119 -4.09 -15.39 8.75
C GLU A 119 -2.95 -14.43 9.06
N LEU A 120 -2.13 -14.78 10.05
CA LEU A 120 -0.93 -14.05 10.44
C LEU A 120 0.23 -15.02 10.63
N ILE A 121 1.30 -14.87 9.86
CA ILE A 121 2.53 -15.64 9.98
C ILE A 121 3.68 -14.69 10.32
N LEU A 122 4.41 -14.99 11.39
CA LEU A 122 5.59 -14.25 11.83
C LEU A 122 6.78 -15.19 12.02
N ILE A 123 7.87 -14.92 11.32
CA ILE A 123 9.11 -15.69 11.47
C ILE A 123 10.26 -14.72 11.82
N PRO A 124 11.03 -15.00 12.89
CA PRO A 124 10.76 -15.98 13.92
C PRO A 124 9.49 -15.63 14.73
N GLU A 125 8.86 -16.63 15.31
CA GLU A 125 7.70 -16.39 16.19
C GLU A 125 8.09 -15.42 17.30
N PRO A 126 7.32 -14.34 17.51
CA PRO A 126 7.65 -13.35 18.51
C PRO A 126 7.46 -13.89 19.92
N ASN A 127 8.30 -13.44 20.85
CA ASN A 127 8.10 -13.72 22.26
C ASN A 127 6.79 -13.10 22.74
N LYS A 128 5.80 -13.93 23.07
CA LYS A 128 4.45 -13.51 23.49
C LYS A 128 4.47 -12.55 24.68
N ASN A 129 5.44 -12.67 25.58
CA ASN A 129 5.59 -11.79 26.74
C ASN A 129 6.04 -10.36 26.39
N LYS A 130 6.48 -10.12 25.16
CA LYS A 130 6.95 -8.81 24.66
C LYS A 130 5.97 -8.17 23.68
N LEU A 131 4.88 -8.85 23.35
CA LEU A 131 3.84 -8.31 22.51
C LEU A 131 2.82 -7.56 23.38
N THR A 132 2.40 -6.40 22.91
CA THR A 132 1.19 -5.78 23.43
C THR A 132 0.02 -6.72 23.12
N LYS A 133 -0.79 -7.05 24.13
CA LYS A 133 -1.99 -7.83 23.89
C LYS A 133 -2.91 -7.03 22.97
N ILE A 134 -3.21 -7.59 21.82
CA ILE A 134 -4.13 -7.03 20.83
C ILE A 134 -5.34 -7.94 20.84
N GLU A 135 -6.52 -7.38 21.04
CA GLU A 135 -7.78 -8.11 20.99
C GLU A 135 -8.27 -8.18 19.55
N ASP A 136 -9.04 -9.21 19.21
CA ASP A 136 -9.45 -9.48 17.82
C ASP A 136 -10.27 -8.34 17.21
N ASP A 137 -11.08 -7.66 18.01
CA ASP A 137 -11.86 -6.49 17.60
C ASP A 137 -10.98 -5.29 17.22
N MET A 138 -9.80 -5.18 17.81
CA MET A 138 -8.82 -4.14 17.45
C MET A 138 -8.18 -4.36 16.08
N LEU A 139 -8.26 -5.57 15.52
CA LEU A 139 -7.70 -5.92 14.21
C LEU A 139 -8.69 -5.72 13.05
N ILE A 140 -9.93 -5.39 13.36
CA ILE A 140 -10.94 -5.11 12.34
C ILE A 140 -10.66 -3.76 11.67
N ASN A 141 -10.79 -3.71 10.34
CA ASN A 141 -10.52 -2.52 9.52
C ASN A 141 -9.09 -1.98 9.65
N THR A 142 -8.12 -2.87 9.88
CA THR A 142 -6.72 -2.52 9.83
C THR A 142 -6.15 -2.75 8.44
N ILE A 143 -5.12 -1.96 8.09
CA ILE A 143 -4.31 -2.14 6.88
C ILE A 143 -2.85 -2.33 7.28
N ASP A 144 -2.05 -2.91 6.39
CA ASP A 144 -0.61 -3.01 6.57
C ASP A 144 0.09 -1.66 6.33
N PRO A 145 1.35 -1.49 6.79
CA PRO A 145 2.09 -0.23 6.65
C PRO A 145 2.29 0.24 5.20
N SER A 146 2.38 -0.68 4.25
CA SER A 146 2.63 -0.33 2.85
C SER A 146 1.33 0.05 2.14
N SER A 147 0.20 -0.59 2.45
CA SER A 147 -1.12 -0.13 2.02
C SER A 147 -1.45 1.25 2.58
N PHE A 148 -1.06 1.53 3.83
CA PHE A 148 -1.15 2.88 4.39
C PHE A 148 -0.35 3.88 3.56
N PHE A 149 0.90 3.56 3.21
CA PHE A 149 1.74 4.41 2.38
C PHE A 149 1.13 4.66 0.99
N LEU A 150 0.60 3.63 0.32
CA LEU A 150 -0.11 3.76 -0.95
C LEU A 150 -1.32 4.69 -0.83
N ASN A 151 -2.10 4.55 0.23
CA ASN A 151 -3.25 5.40 0.46
C ASN A 151 -2.84 6.87 0.61
N ILE A 152 -1.72 7.18 1.27
CA ILE A 152 -1.22 8.55 1.39
C ILE A 152 -0.74 9.08 0.05
N LEU A 153 0.07 8.31 -0.69
CA LEU A 153 0.64 8.74 -1.97
C LEU A 153 -0.42 9.03 -3.04
N ASN A 154 -1.52 8.29 -3.01
CA ASN A 154 -2.59 8.38 -4.00
C ASN A 154 -3.81 9.18 -3.50
N TYR A 155 -3.66 9.83 -2.37
CA TYR A 155 -4.73 10.64 -1.78
C TYR A 155 -4.79 12.03 -2.45
N HIS A 156 -5.07 12.04 -3.76
CA HIS A 156 -5.09 13.26 -4.58
C HIS A 156 -6.29 14.19 -4.32
N ASN A 157 -7.30 13.75 -3.59
CA ASN A 157 -8.53 14.51 -3.32
C ASN A 157 -8.73 14.81 -1.84
N ILE A 158 -7.67 15.26 -1.16
CA ILE A 158 -7.81 15.66 0.25
C ILE A 158 -8.47 17.05 0.31
N ASN A 159 -9.74 17.13 0.03
CA ASN A 159 -10.54 18.28 0.45
C ASN A 159 -10.74 18.30 1.98
N ASN A 160 -10.43 17.20 2.65
CA ASN A 160 -10.56 17.06 4.09
C ASN A 160 -9.42 16.18 4.64
N CYS A 161 -8.51 16.77 5.41
CA CYS A 161 -7.43 16.04 6.09
C CYS A 161 -7.93 15.14 7.23
N GLU A 162 -9.20 15.17 7.58
CA GLU A 162 -9.71 14.42 8.73
C GLU A 162 -9.89 12.94 8.37
N LYS A 163 -8.86 12.14 8.62
CA LYS A 163 -8.91 10.70 8.42
C LYS A 163 -8.05 9.95 9.41
N THR A 164 -8.58 8.84 9.91
CA THR A 164 -7.85 7.90 10.76
C THR A 164 -7.56 6.63 9.99
N PHE A 165 -6.29 6.23 9.95
CA PHE A 165 -5.87 4.93 9.47
C PHE A 165 -5.50 4.04 10.64
N ARG A 166 -6.06 2.84 10.67
CA ARG A 166 -5.70 1.78 11.62
C ARG A 166 -4.67 0.88 10.98
N ILE A 167 -3.47 0.85 11.52
CA ILE A 167 -2.34 0.15 10.92
C ILE A 167 -1.95 -1.02 11.80
N PHE A 168 -1.69 -2.18 11.18
CA PHE A 168 -1.17 -3.35 11.84
C PHE A 168 0.05 -3.89 11.10
N ASP A 169 1.21 -3.93 11.78
CA ASP A 169 2.50 -4.36 11.21
C ASP A 169 2.80 -5.86 11.43
N GLY A 170 1.81 -6.62 11.89
CA GLY A 170 1.95 -8.01 12.30
C GLY A 170 2.28 -8.18 13.79
N LYS A 171 2.67 -7.13 14.49
CA LYS A 171 3.04 -7.17 15.92
C LYS A 171 2.41 -6.07 16.74
N ARG A 172 2.17 -4.94 16.13
CA ARG A 172 1.68 -3.73 16.78
C ARG A 172 0.53 -3.15 15.98
N ARG A 173 -0.47 -2.68 16.69
CA ARG A 173 -1.53 -1.88 16.11
C ARG A 173 -1.34 -0.44 16.58
N TYR A 174 -1.48 0.50 15.66
CA TYR A 174 -1.45 1.93 15.93
C TYR A 174 -2.39 2.67 14.98
N ASP A 175 -2.85 3.80 15.42
CA ASP A 175 -3.71 4.69 14.64
C ASP A 175 -2.91 5.91 14.23
N VAL A 176 -3.04 6.30 12.97
CA VAL A 176 -2.52 7.57 12.44
C VAL A 176 -3.71 8.45 12.10
N LEU A 177 -3.82 9.53 12.83
CA LEU A 177 -4.86 10.53 12.63
C LEU A 177 -4.29 11.68 11.81
N PHE A 178 -4.85 11.90 10.63
CA PHE A 178 -4.59 13.11 9.86
C PHE A 178 -5.55 14.20 10.27
N SER A 179 -5.03 15.39 10.50
CA SER A 179 -5.82 16.59 10.78
C SER A 179 -5.36 17.74 9.88
N LYS A 180 -6.22 18.73 9.74
CA LYS A 180 -5.88 19.95 9.00
C LYS A 180 -4.89 20.74 9.82
N ASN A 181 -3.76 21.06 9.22
CA ASN A 181 -2.73 21.89 9.82
C ASN A 181 -3.17 23.36 9.88
N ASP A 182 -2.61 24.15 10.80
CA ASP A 182 -2.88 25.60 10.97
C ASP A 182 -2.65 26.42 9.71
N LYS A 183 -1.79 25.97 8.79
CA LYS A 183 -1.58 26.60 7.48
C LYS A 183 -2.82 26.50 6.57
N GLY A 184 -3.69 25.54 6.84
CA GLY A 184 -4.92 25.32 6.10
C GLY A 184 -4.67 25.06 4.61
N ILE A 185 -5.21 25.94 3.74
CA ILE A 185 -5.00 25.89 2.29
C ILE A 185 -4.07 27.05 1.91
N SER A 186 -2.96 26.76 1.26
CA SER A 186 -2.03 27.75 0.74
C SER A 186 -1.56 27.35 -0.65
N ASN A 187 -1.60 28.29 -1.60
CA ASN A 187 -1.19 28.08 -3.00
C ASN A 187 -1.86 26.86 -3.67
N GLY A 188 -3.13 26.60 -3.33
CA GLY A 188 -3.87 25.44 -3.86
C GLY A 188 -3.46 24.10 -3.25
N LEU A 189 -2.59 24.09 -2.25
CA LEU A 189 -2.18 22.90 -1.50
C LEU A 189 -2.87 22.86 -0.14
N ILE A 190 -3.34 21.68 0.23
CA ILE A 190 -3.89 21.40 1.56
C ILE A 190 -2.78 20.80 2.41
N TYR A 191 -2.55 21.39 3.58
CA TYR A 191 -1.55 20.90 4.52
C TYR A 191 -2.23 20.09 5.60
N CYS A 192 -1.85 18.81 5.70
CA CYS A 192 -2.28 17.90 6.75
C CYS A 192 -1.11 17.61 7.70
N GLU A 193 -1.41 17.33 8.93
CA GLU A 193 -0.48 16.82 9.93
C GLU A 193 -0.98 15.47 10.48
N ALA A 194 -0.05 14.63 10.95
CA ALA A 194 -0.32 13.28 11.48
C ALA A 194 0.14 13.17 12.94
#